data_b824114d21394249d30d6a51a69dbae1
#
_entry.id   b824114d21394249d30d6a51a69dbae1
#
_cell.length_a   1.000
_cell.length_b   1.000
_cell.length_c   1.000
_cell.angle_alpha   90.00
_cell.angle_beta   90.00
_cell.angle_gamma   90.00
#
_symmetry.space_group_name_H-M   'P 1'
#
loop_
_entity.id
_entity.type
_entity.pdbx_description
1 polymer ?
#
loop_
_entity_poly.entity_id
_entity_poly.type
_entity_poly.pdbx_seq_one_letter_code
_entity_poly.pdbx_strand_id
1 'polypeptide(L)'
;MNDQIQLAERWKGLDLRLLPIDEVDVRILSRLRDNARLSNVHIARDLGISEATVRRRIQALEDKGIIQGYSCYLNYHLIENPVKACVHLSLDPSRRESVVGKIVAHSRAIAVYRVTGDHDVLAVMFFIDMSELHDFLDRYLQMEGIREVRTQIVMSPYKGVPWTGV
;
A
#
# COMPACT_ATOMS: atom_id res chain seq x y z
N MET A 1 -7.54 -15.85 -20.91
CA MET A 1 -8.21 -16.88 -20.08
C MET A 1 -7.53 -17.08 -18.71
N ASN A 2 -6.28 -16.64 -18.53
CA ASN A 2 -5.54 -16.84 -17.26
C ASN A 2 -5.77 -15.74 -16.19
N ASP A 3 -6.14 -14.53 -16.59
CA ASP A 3 -6.21 -13.37 -15.67
C ASP A 3 -7.46 -13.37 -14.78
N GLN A 4 -8.58 -13.91 -15.27
CA GLN A 4 -9.81 -14.04 -14.49
C GLN A 4 -9.68 -15.04 -13.35
N ILE A 5 -8.92 -16.12 -13.60
CA ILE A 5 -8.65 -17.16 -12.59
C ILE A 5 -7.74 -16.61 -11.49
N GLN A 6 -6.74 -15.80 -11.84
CA GLN A 6 -5.81 -15.22 -10.85
C GLN A 6 -6.49 -14.22 -9.91
N LEU A 7 -7.47 -13.44 -10.37
CA LEU A 7 -8.19 -12.51 -9.52
C LEU A 7 -9.14 -13.23 -8.58
N ALA A 8 -9.92 -14.16 -9.11
CA ALA A 8 -10.79 -15.02 -8.31
C ALA A 8 -9.99 -15.83 -7.27
N GLU A 9 -8.76 -16.24 -7.61
CA GLU A 9 -7.89 -16.96 -6.68
C GLU A 9 -7.27 -16.07 -5.59
N ARG A 10 -6.91 -14.83 -5.89
CA ARG A 10 -6.42 -13.88 -4.89
C ARG A 10 -7.51 -13.39 -3.93
N TRP A 11 -8.76 -13.45 -4.36
CA TRP A 11 -9.91 -13.06 -3.56
C TRP A 11 -10.63 -14.29 -2.97
N LYS A 12 -10.10 -15.50 -3.19
CA LYS A 12 -10.54 -16.71 -2.49
C LYS A 12 -10.38 -16.51 -0.97
N GLY A 13 -11.49 -16.59 -0.27
CA GLY A 13 -11.55 -16.34 1.17
C GLY A 13 -12.09 -14.98 1.57
N LEU A 14 -12.19 -14.01 0.62
CA LEU A 14 -13.04 -12.84 0.82
C LEU A 14 -14.45 -13.21 0.37
N ASP A 15 -15.39 -13.15 1.26
CA ASP A 15 -16.79 -13.29 0.88
C ASP A 15 -17.22 -12.02 0.11
N LEU A 16 -17.11 -12.07 -1.21
CA LEU A 16 -17.51 -10.96 -2.09
C LEU A 16 -18.97 -10.56 -1.92
N ARG A 17 -19.80 -11.46 -1.33
CA ARG A 17 -21.19 -11.16 -0.99
C ARG A 17 -21.30 -10.13 0.14
N LEU A 18 -20.23 -9.92 0.93
CA LEU A 18 -20.16 -8.87 1.94
C LEU A 18 -19.86 -7.50 1.35
N LEU A 19 -19.36 -7.43 0.11
CA LEU A 19 -19.12 -6.18 -0.60
C LEU A 19 -20.32 -5.89 -1.52
N PRO A 20 -20.80 -4.66 -1.59
CA PRO A 20 -21.92 -4.28 -2.47
C PRO A 20 -21.45 -4.14 -3.94
N ILE A 21 -20.84 -5.20 -4.48
CA ILE A 21 -20.30 -5.30 -5.84
C ILE A 21 -20.80 -6.56 -6.53
N ASP A 22 -20.92 -6.50 -7.86
CA ASP A 22 -21.29 -7.63 -8.69
C ASP A 22 -20.11 -8.15 -9.53
N GLU A 23 -20.34 -9.20 -10.32
CA GLU A 23 -19.31 -9.80 -11.17
C GLU A 23 -18.72 -8.81 -12.19
N VAL A 24 -19.53 -7.90 -12.71
CA VAL A 24 -19.07 -6.89 -13.67
C VAL A 24 -18.13 -5.90 -12.96
N ASP A 25 -18.46 -5.49 -11.74
CA ASP A 25 -17.61 -4.63 -10.92
C ASP A 25 -16.25 -5.29 -10.63
N VAL A 26 -16.25 -6.58 -10.28
CA VAL A 26 -15.01 -7.36 -10.07
C VAL A 26 -14.16 -7.39 -11.35
N ARG A 27 -14.77 -7.56 -12.52
CA ARG A 27 -14.04 -7.56 -13.79
C ARG A 27 -13.47 -6.19 -14.13
N ILE A 28 -14.20 -5.10 -13.86
CA ILE A 28 -13.70 -3.71 -14.00
C ILE A 28 -12.50 -3.48 -13.08
N LEU A 29 -12.63 -3.82 -11.78
CA LEU A 29 -11.56 -3.68 -10.80
C LEU A 29 -10.30 -4.45 -11.19
N SER A 30 -10.47 -5.66 -11.77
CA SER A 30 -9.35 -6.43 -12.29
C SER A 30 -8.56 -5.68 -13.35
N ARG A 31 -9.26 -5.10 -14.34
CA ARG A 31 -8.62 -4.35 -15.42
C ARG A 31 -7.88 -3.11 -14.90
N LEU A 32 -8.52 -2.36 -14.00
CA LEU A 32 -7.93 -1.15 -13.43
C LEU A 32 -6.73 -1.44 -12.52
N ARG A 33 -6.76 -2.56 -11.79
CA ARG A 33 -5.63 -2.99 -10.97
C ARG A 33 -4.39 -3.34 -11.81
N ASP A 34 -4.61 -4.01 -12.94
CA ASP A 34 -3.52 -4.41 -13.82
C ASP A 34 -2.98 -3.22 -14.63
N ASN A 35 -3.86 -2.28 -15.00
CA ASN A 35 -3.50 -1.03 -15.64
C ASN A 35 -4.52 0.07 -15.34
N ALA A 36 -4.23 0.91 -14.35
CA ALA A 36 -5.09 2.04 -13.95
C ALA A 36 -5.28 3.13 -15.05
N ARG A 37 -4.51 3.08 -16.14
CA ARG A 37 -4.62 4.01 -17.27
C ARG A 37 -5.52 3.51 -18.40
N LEU A 38 -6.17 2.35 -18.26
CA LEU A 38 -7.11 1.87 -19.28
C LEU A 38 -8.27 2.85 -19.44
N SER A 39 -8.60 3.18 -20.68
CA SER A 39 -9.78 4.01 -20.96
C SER A 39 -11.08 3.21 -20.74
N ASN A 40 -12.16 3.91 -20.36
CA ASN A 40 -13.47 3.29 -20.21
C ASN A 40 -13.94 2.59 -21.49
N VAL A 41 -13.57 3.14 -22.66
CA VAL A 41 -13.85 2.52 -23.98
C VAL A 41 -13.15 1.17 -24.11
N HIS A 42 -11.90 1.07 -23.67
CA HIS A 42 -11.14 -0.18 -23.73
C HIS A 42 -11.77 -1.24 -22.81
N ILE A 43 -12.06 -0.86 -21.56
CA ILE A 43 -12.72 -1.74 -20.60
C ILE A 43 -14.09 -2.19 -21.12
N ALA A 44 -14.87 -1.27 -21.67
CA ALA A 44 -16.20 -1.54 -22.24
C ALA A 44 -16.15 -2.60 -23.33
N ARG A 45 -15.21 -2.45 -24.28
CA ARG A 45 -15.00 -3.41 -25.36
C ARG A 45 -14.60 -4.78 -24.83
N ASP A 46 -13.67 -4.83 -23.88
CA ASP A 46 -13.18 -6.08 -23.27
C ASP A 46 -14.28 -6.84 -22.53
N LEU A 47 -15.22 -6.11 -21.92
CA LEU A 47 -16.29 -6.68 -21.12
C LEU A 47 -17.60 -6.89 -21.90
N GLY A 48 -17.70 -6.37 -23.13
CA GLY A 48 -18.91 -6.46 -23.95
C GLY A 48 -20.06 -5.60 -23.42
N ILE A 49 -19.78 -4.46 -22.80
CA ILE A 49 -20.76 -3.51 -22.23
C ILE A 49 -20.54 -2.11 -22.79
N SER A 50 -21.46 -1.16 -22.53
CA SER A 50 -21.30 0.21 -22.98
C SER A 50 -20.29 1.00 -22.15
N GLU A 51 -19.60 1.98 -22.76
CA GLU A 51 -18.73 2.92 -22.06
C GLU A 51 -19.45 3.65 -20.94
N ALA A 52 -20.68 4.09 -21.16
CA ALA A 52 -21.49 4.76 -20.16
C ALA A 52 -21.74 3.87 -18.92
N THR A 53 -21.91 2.56 -19.15
CA THR A 53 -22.05 1.57 -18.07
C THR A 53 -20.74 1.46 -17.26
N VAL A 54 -19.59 1.37 -17.91
CA VAL A 54 -18.28 1.32 -17.25
C VAL A 54 -18.07 2.58 -16.40
N ARG A 55 -18.27 3.76 -16.99
CA ARG A 55 -18.10 5.04 -16.30
C ARG A 55 -18.97 5.12 -15.04
N ARG A 56 -20.26 4.79 -15.16
CA ARG A 56 -21.19 4.80 -14.03
C ARG A 56 -20.78 3.83 -12.93
N ARG A 57 -20.26 2.64 -13.28
CA ARG A 57 -19.83 1.64 -12.31
C ARG A 57 -18.55 2.04 -11.60
N ILE A 58 -17.57 2.58 -12.32
CA ILE A 58 -16.34 3.12 -11.72
C ILE A 58 -16.70 4.23 -10.72
N GLN A 59 -17.53 5.18 -11.12
CA GLN A 59 -17.99 6.24 -10.21
C GLN A 59 -18.68 5.68 -8.95
N ALA A 60 -19.55 4.69 -9.10
CA ALA A 60 -20.19 4.05 -7.96
C ALA A 60 -19.21 3.31 -7.04
N LEU A 61 -18.12 2.74 -7.58
CA LEU A 61 -17.06 2.09 -6.81
C LEU A 61 -16.21 3.12 -6.04
N GLU A 62 -15.96 4.29 -6.63
CA GLU A 62 -15.31 5.42 -5.99
C GLU A 62 -16.18 6.01 -4.87
N ASP A 63 -17.45 6.28 -5.15
CA ASP A 63 -18.41 6.82 -4.18
C ASP A 63 -18.60 5.90 -2.96
N LYS A 64 -18.51 4.59 -3.17
CA LYS A 64 -18.55 3.57 -2.10
C LYS A 64 -17.22 3.41 -1.36
N GLY A 65 -16.14 4.10 -1.79
CA GLY A 65 -14.81 3.97 -1.22
C GLY A 65 -14.13 2.62 -1.51
N ILE A 66 -14.64 1.83 -2.46
CA ILE A 66 -14.00 0.56 -2.91
C ILE A 66 -12.77 0.89 -3.73
N ILE A 67 -12.85 1.86 -4.63
CA ILE A 67 -11.70 2.50 -5.25
C ILE A 67 -11.35 3.73 -4.40
N GLN A 68 -10.22 3.70 -3.72
CA GLN A 68 -9.74 4.79 -2.88
C GLN A 68 -8.81 5.76 -3.64
N GLY A 69 -8.33 5.35 -4.80
CA GLY A 69 -7.45 6.16 -5.63
C GLY A 69 -6.72 5.36 -6.69
N TYR A 70 -5.95 6.06 -7.48
CA TYR A 70 -5.10 5.51 -8.54
C TYR A 70 -3.66 5.92 -8.25
N SER A 71 -2.70 5.02 -8.51
CA SER A 71 -1.29 5.29 -8.26
C SER A 71 -0.44 4.84 -9.44
N CYS A 72 0.77 5.38 -9.51
CA CYS A 72 1.80 4.91 -10.43
C CYS A 72 2.97 4.32 -9.66
N TYR A 73 3.64 3.35 -10.28
CA TYR A 73 4.87 2.78 -9.75
C TYR A 73 6.07 3.49 -10.39
N LEU A 74 6.94 4.02 -9.55
CA LEU A 74 8.15 4.69 -9.98
C LEU A 74 9.34 3.71 -9.92
N ASN A 75 10.26 3.84 -10.88
CA ASN A 75 11.48 3.06 -10.87
C ASN A 75 12.51 3.72 -9.93
N TYR A 76 12.49 3.34 -8.67
CA TYR A 76 13.43 3.86 -7.68
C TYR A 76 14.88 3.31 -7.83
N HIS A 77 15.11 2.33 -8.70
CA HIS A 77 16.47 1.92 -9.05
C HIS A 77 17.26 3.00 -9.81
N LEU A 78 16.57 4.06 -10.26
CA LEU A 78 17.22 5.25 -10.81
C LEU A 78 17.82 6.16 -9.73
N ILE A 79 17.48 5.94 -8.45
CA ILE A 79 18.07 6.64 -7.30
C ILE A 79 19.30 5.84 -6.87
N GLU A 80 20.43 6.50 -6.73
CA GLU A 80 21.66 5.86 -6.25
C GLU A 80 21.52 5.48 -4.77
N ASN A 81 21.85 4.22 -4.45
CA ASN A 81 21.86 3.66 -3.10
C ASN A 81 20.56 3.83 -2.27
N PRO A 82 19.36 3.62 -2.84
CA PRO A 82 18.13 3.77 -2.08
C PRO A 82 18.04 2.74 -0.95
N VAL A 83 17.56 3.16 0.21
CA VAL A 83 17.41 2.30 1.39
C VAL A 83 15.95 2.17 1.76
N LYS A 84 15.40 0.97 1.67
CA LYS A 84 14.10 0.61 2.24
C LYS A 84 14.32 -0.03 3.60
N ALA A 85 13.72 0.53 4.64
CA ALA A 85 13.81 0.03 6.01
C ALA A 85 12.43 -0.32 6.57
N CYS A 86 12.37 -1.42 7.30
CA CYS A 86 11.28 -1.78 8.18
C CYS A 86 11.66 -1.40 9.60
N VAL A 87 10.99 -0.42 10.18
CA VAL A 87 11.24 0.08 11.53
C VAL A 87 10.14 -0.41 12.45
N HIS A 88 10.50 -1.29 13.37
CA HIS A 88 9.60 -1.84 14.39
C HIS A 88 9.77 -1.04 15.69
N LEU A 89 8.66 -0.66 16.29
CA LEU A 89 8.65 0.16 17.49
C LEU A 89 7.82 -0.49 18.59
N SER A 90 8.38 -0.58 19.80
CA SER A 90 7.62 -0.83 21.02
C SER A 90 7.40 0.50 21.73
N LEU A 91 6.15 0.84 22.03
CA LEU A 91 5.76 2.16 22.48
C LEU A 91 5.17 2.13 23.89
N ASP A 92 5.32 3.24 24.60
CA ASP A 92 4.52 3.49 25.79
C ASP A 92 3.05 3.72 25.38
N PRO A 93 2.09 2.96 25.95
CA PRO A 93 0.67 3.11 25.62
C PRO A 93 0.17 4.56 25.79
N SER A 94 0.68 5.29 26.77
CA SER A 94 0.29 6.67 27.04
C SER A 94 0.77 7.69 26.01
N ARG A 95 1.82 7.35 25.26
CA ARG A 95 2.46 8.21 24.26
C ARG A 95 2.27 7.73 22.82
N ARG A 96 1.61 6.57 22.63
CA ARG A 96 1.48 5.90 21.31
C ARG A 96 0.98 6.84 20.23
N GLU A 97 -0.14 7.51 20.44
CA GLU A 97 -0.75 8.39 19.44
C GLU A 97 0.18 9.53 19.03
N SER A 98 0.87 10.13 19.99
CA SER A 98 1.83 11.22 19.72
C SER A 98 3.03 10.73 18.89
N VAL A 99 3.59 9.57 19.22
CA VAL A 99 4.72 8.98 18.48
C VAL A 99 4.30 8.57 17.08
N VAL A 100 3.18 7.83 16.95
CA VAL A 100 2.64 7.39 15.67
C VAL A 100 2.34 8.59 14.76
N GLY A 101 1.73 9.65 15.31
CA GLY A 101 1.45 10.88 14.54
C GLY A 101 2.70 11.50 13.94
N LYS A 102 3.83 11.51 14.67
CA LYS A 102 5.12 12.03 14.17
C LYS A 102 5.71 11.13 13.08
N ILE A 103 5.61 9.79 13.25
CA ILE A 103 6.10 8.84 12.22
C ILE A 103 5.26 8.95 10.94
N VAL A 104 3.94 8.99 11.06
CA VAL A 104 3.01 9.12 9.90
C VAL A 104 3.26 10.43 9.15
N ALA A 105 3.55 11.52 9.86
CA ALA A 105 3.84 12.82 9.25
C ALA A 105 5.24 12.90 8.59
N HIS A 106 6.10 11.91 8.81
CA HIS A 106 7.45 11.91 8.26
C HIS A 106 7.43 11.66 6.76
N SER A 107 8.12 12.51 5.98
CA SER A 107 8.12 12.45 4.50
C SER A 107 8.69 11.13 3.92
N ARG A 108 9.46 10.38 4.71
CA ARG A 108 10.04 9.08 4.33
C ARG A 108 9.16 7.89 4.72
N ALA A 109 8.06 8.11 5.44
CA ALA A 109 7.12 7.04 5.77
C ALA A 109 6.28 6.71 4.53
N ILE A 110 6.33 5.44 4.10
CA ILE A 110 5.52 4.90 3.00
C ILE A 110 4.23 4.31 3.57
N ALA A 111 4.37 3.55 4.67
CA ALA A 111 3.26 2.91 5.34
C ALA A 111 3.57 2.75 6.83
N VAL A 112 2.56 2.91 7.66
CA VAL A 112 2.67 2.73 9.12
C VAL A 112 1.51 1.86 9.57
N TYR A 113 1.82 0.75 10.21
CA TYR A 113 0.87 -0.25 10.65
C TYR A 113 0.93 -0.42 12.16
N ARG A 114 -0.23 -0.60 12.80
CA ARG A 114 -0.30 -1.23 14.11
C ARG A 114 -0.20 -2.73 13.92
N VAL A 115 0.70 -3.37 14.65
CA VAL A 115 0.94 -4.82 14.54
C VAL A 115 0.75 -5.52 15.88
N THR A 116 0.63 -6.83 15.84
CA THR A 116 0.63 -7.71 17.02
C THR A 116 2.01 -8.38 17.13
N GLY A 117 2.36 -8.88 18.32
CA GLY A 117 3.64 -9.55 18.60
C GLY A 117 4.55 -8.70 19.49
N ASP A 118 5.86 -8.80 19.29
CA ASP A 118 6.87 -8.19 20.15
C ASP A 118 6.92 -6.65 20.05
N HIS A 119 6.37 -6.09 18.98
CA HIS A 119 6.35 -4.65 18.72
C HIS A 119 4.92 -4.16 18.45
N ASP A 120 4.66 -2.89 18.73
CA ASP A 120 3.35 -2.25 18.56
C ASP A 120 3.11 -1.69 17.17
N VAL A 121 4.18 -1.19 16.52
CA VAL A 121 4.13 -0.47 15.25
C VAL A 121 5.20 -0.98 14.30
N LEU A 122 4.83 -1.13 13.04
CA LEU A 122 5.71 -1.33 11.91
C LEU A 122 5.60 -0.11 10.99
N ALA A 123 6.69 0.61 10.80
CA ALA A 123 6.82 1.65 9.79
C ALA A 123 7.68 1.15 8.63
N VAL A 124 7.15 1.20 7.42
CA VAL A 124 7.92 0.98 6.19
C VAL A 124 8.37 2.33 5.68
N MET A 125 9.67 2.53 5.61
CA MET A 125 10.28 3.81 5.29
C MET A 125 11.24 3.69 4.12
N PHE A 126 11.39 4.79 3.38
CA PHE A 126 12.27 4.87 2.23
C PHE A 126 13.21 6.07 2.37
N PHE A 127 14.50 5.80 2.38
CA PHE A 127 15.56 6.80 2.49
C PHE A 127 16.37 6.86 1.20
N ILE A 128 16.95 8.03 0.91
CA ILE A 128 17.80 8.23 -0.26
C ILE A 128 19.08 7.41 -0.13
N ASP A 129 19.65 7.35 1.09
CA ASP A 129 20.88 6.64 1.39
C ASP A 129 20.95 6.20 2.87
N MET A 130 22.05 5.56 3.25
CA MET A 130 22.31 5.10 4.61
C MET A 130 22.54 6.25 5.60
N SER A 131 23.07 7.39 5.15
CA SER A 131 23.29 8.55 6.01
C SER A 131 21.97 9.13 6.48
N GLU A 132 21.00 9.26 5.59
CA GLU A 132 19.66 9.74 5.93
C GLU A 132 18.93 8.76 6.88
N LEU A 133 19.13 7.45 6.70
CA LEU A 133 18.62 6.46 7.65
C LEU A 133 19.25 6.66 9.04
N HIS A 134 20.57 6.82 9.14
CA HIS A 134 21.23 7.08 10.41
C HIS A 134 20.72 8.36 11.08
N ASP A 135 20.62 9.46 10.34
CA ASP A 135 20.07 10.71 10.85
C ASP A 135 18.64 10.55 11.39
N PHE A 136 17.82 9.75 10.70
CA PHE A 136 16.48 9.42 11.16
C PHE A 136 16.53 8.64 12.49
N LEU A 137 17.34 7.58 12.56
CA LEU A 137 17.45 6.75 13.75
C LEU A 137 17.92 7.59 14.95
N ASP A 138 18.94 8.42 14.78
CA ASP A 138 19.50 9.26 15.86
C ASP A 138 18.49 10.30 16.36
N ARG A 139 17.69 10.88 15.49
CA ARG A 139 16.71 11.91 15.87
C ARG A 139 15.42 11.33 16.44
N TYR A 140 14.95 10.23 15.88
CA TYR A 140 13.62 9.69 16.20
C TYR A 140 13.66 8.58 17.25
N LEU A 141 14.79 7.88 17.42
CA LEU A 141 14.92 6.84 18.46
C LEU A 141 14.94 7.40 19.88
N GLN A 142 15.29 8.67 20.03
CA GLN A 142 15.35 9.34 21.34
C GLN A 142 14.03 10.01 21.73
N MET A 143 12.97 9.83 20.94
CA MET A 143 11.65 10.39 21.29
C MET A 143 11.10 9.73 22.55
N GLU A 144 10.61 10.57 23.46
CA GLU A 144 9.88 10.10 24.64
C GLU A 144 8.67 9.26 24.23
N GLY A 145 8.53 8.09 24.82
CA GLY A 145 7.47 7.13 24.51
C GLY A 145 7.89 5.98 23.61
N ILE A 146 9.11 5.96 23.06
CA ILE A 146 9.70 4.81 22.40
C ILE A 146 10.48 4.00 23.44
N ARG A 147 10.14 2.70 23.58
CA ARG A 147 10.79 1.77 24.49
C ARG A 147 11.88 0.97 23.82
N GLU A 148 11.59 0.53 22.59
CA GLU A 148 12.49 -0.28 21.78
C GLU A 148 12.31 0.06 20.31
N VAL A 149 13.40 0.02 19.57
CA VAL A 149 13.40 0.11 18.10
C VAL A 149 14.21 -1.02 17.51
N ARG A 150 13.65 -1.67 16.51
CA ARG A 150 14.34 -2.65 15.69
C ARG A 150 14.25 -2.23 14.24
N THR A 151 15.37 -2.04 13.59
CA THR A 151 15.43 -1.67 12.16
C THR A 151 15.95 -2.82 11.33
N GLN A 152 15.25 -3.13 10.23
CA GLN A 152 15.65 -4.10 9.24
C GLN A 152 15.73 -3.42 7.88
N ILE A 153 16.87 -3.57 7.20
CA ILE A 153 17.07 -3.06 5.85
C ILE A 153 16.64 -4.13 4.87
N VAL A 154 15.80 -3.77 3.91
CA VAL A 154 15.36 -4.67 2.83
C VAL A 154 16.47 -4.76 1.79
N MET A 155 17.13 -5.91 1.71
CA MET A 155 18.23 -6.15 0.77
C MET A 155 17.72 -6.30 -0.68
N SER A 156 16.66 -7.09 -0.86
CA SER A 156 16.02 -7.29 -2.17
C SER A 156 14.61 -7.85 -2.01
N PRO A 157 13.65 -7.49 -2.89
CA PRO A 157 12.34 -8.11 -2.88
C PRO A 157 12.40 -9.48 -3.59
N TYR A 158 11.81 -10.51 -3.00
CA TYR A 158 11.55 -11.77 -3.70
C TYR A 158 10.24 -11.72 -4.51
N LYS A 159 9.26 -10.93 -4.06
CA LYS A 159 7.97 -10.73 -4.70
C LYS A 159 7.34 -9.43 -4.20
N GLY A 160 6.51 -8.84 -5.04
CA GLY A 160 5.80 -7.60 -4.72
C GLY A 160 6.38 -6.39 -5.44
N VAL A 161 5.67 -5.29 -5.32
CA VAL A 161 6.17 -4.02 -5.84
C VAL A 161 7.14 -3.44 -4.83
N PRO A 162 8.38 -3.09 -5.21
CA PRO A 162 9.44 -2.73 -4.27
C PRO A 162 9.10 -1.61 -3.28
N TRP A 163 8.11 -0.80 -3.58
CA TRP A 163 7.82 0.46 -2.87
C TRP A 163 6.38 0.59 -2.37
N THR A 164 5.55 -0.41 -2.58
CA THR A 164 4.29 -0.52 -1.88
C THR A 164 4.54 -1.28 -0.59
N GLY A 165 4.09 -0.79 0.53
CA GLY A 165 4.25 -1.45 1.84
C GLY A 165 3.56 -2.81 1.95
N VAL A 166 3.21 -3.44 0.82
CA VAL A 166 2.52 -4.74 0.72
C VAL A 166 3.41 -5.73 -0.02
#